data_30a05f07597a7757ae183112fcee5fba
#
_entry.id   30a05f07597a7757ae183112fcee5fba
#
_cell.length_a   1.000
_cell.length_b   1.000
_cell.length_c   1.000
_cell.angle_alpha   90.00
_cell.angle_beta   90.00
_cell.angle_gamma   90.00
#
_symmetry.space_group_name_H-M   'P 1'
#
loop_
_entity.id
_entity.type
_entity.pdbx_description
1 polymer ?
#
loop_
_entity_poly.entity_id
_entity_poly.type
_entity_poly.pdbx_seq_one_letter_code
_entity_poly.pdbx_strand_id
1 'polypeptide(L)'
;MTALRFGFSPCPNDTFAFHALVHGLVETPFQIEPVLLDIEELNRRARTSELELTKLSFGALAGVGDRYRLLRSGAALGFGCGPLVVAREPIDLARAAAGPIAVPGLQTTAVLLLRRFAPALGELVELRYDRILGAVERGEVKAGLIIHESRFTYAGHGLLRVCDLGELWEEESGLPVPLAGICARSDLNAATCAAAERAIRASVEYAFAHPEASRDYVRANAQELSEEVRRAHIELYVNDSSIDLGEMGLRAIESLLHAARTSR
;
A
#
# COMPACT_ATOMS: atom_id res chain seq x y z
N MET A 1 0.81 -28.46 -12.71
CA MET A 1 0.79 -26.98 -12.88
C MET A 1 1.78 -26.38 -11.88
N THR A 2 2.58 -25.42 -12.26
CA THR A 2 3.47 -24.73 -11.32
C THR A 2 2.62 -23.86 -10.39
N ALA A 3 2.87 -23.91 -9.09
CA ALA A 3 2.22 -23.02 -8.12
C ALA A 3 3.06 -21.76 -7.91
N LEU A 4 2.41 -20.59 -7.82
CA LEU A 4 3.03 -19.32 -7.48
C LEU A 4 2.41 -18.80 -6.18
N ARG A 5 3.24 -18.56 -5.16
CA ARG A 5 2.81 -17.89 -3.94
C ARG A 5 2.65 -16.41 -4.22
N PHE A 6 1.47 -15.89 -3.95
CA PHE A 6 1.12 -14.49 -4.18
C PHE A 6 0.83 -13.79 -2.86
N GLY A 7 1.76 -12.94 -2.43
CA GLY A 7 1.65 -12.13 -1.22
C GLY A 7 0.92 -10.81 -1.48
N PHE A 8 -0.12 -10.55 -0.70
CA PHE A 8 -0.86 -9.28 -0.69
C PHE A 8 -1.50 -9.04 0.67
N SER A 9 -2.00 -7.81 0.90
CA SER A 9 -2.55 -7.47 2.21
C SER A 9 -4.00 -7.98 2.38
N PRO A 10 -4.46 -8.25 3.62
CA PRO A 10 -5.85 -8.56 3.89
C PRO A 10 -6.78 -7.35 3.78
N CYS A 11 -6.25 -6.16 3.41
CA CYS A 11 -7.02 -4.94 3.30
C CYS A 11 -8.08 -5.00 2.20
N PRO A 12 -9.17 -4.22 2.32
CA PRO A 12 -10.30 -4.28 1.40
C PRO A 12 -9.95 -4.09 -0.07
N ASN A 13 -9.02 -3.20 -0.40
CA ASN A 13 -8.61 -2.94 -1.78
C ASN A 13 -7.94 -4.16 -2.43
N ASP A 14 -7.06 -4.86 -1.71
CA ASP A 14 -6.34 -6.02 -2.25
C ASP A 14 -7.24 -7.25 -2.35
N THR A 15 -8.02 -7.52 -1.29
CA THR A 15 -8.96 -8.64 -1.29
C THR A 15 -10.07 -8.44 -2.33
N PHE A 16 -10.48 -7.21 -2.62
CA PHE A 16 -11.38 -6.88 -3.73
C PHE A 16 -10.72 -7.15 -5.09
N ALA A 17 -9.54 -6.55 -5.32
CA ALA A 17 -8.86 -6.59 -6.62
C ALA A 17 -8.40 -8.00 -7.02
N PHE A 18 -7.99 -8.83 -6.04
CA PHE A 18 -7.40 -10.15 -6.31
C PHE A 18 -8.34 -11.32 -6.04
N HIS A 19 -9.59 -11.05 -5.65
CA HIS A 19 -10.60 -12.08 -5.40
C HIS A 19 -10.74 -13.08 -6.55
N ALA A 20 -10.93 -12.58 -7.78
CA ALA A 20 -11.17 -13.43 -8.93
C ALA A 20 -9.96 -14.33 -9.26
N LEU A 21 -8.75 -13.80 -9.10
CA LEU A 21 -7.52 -14.56 -9.29
C LEU A 21 -7.36 -15.68 -8.25
N VAL A 22 -7.60 -15.37 -6.99
CA VAL A 22 -7.46 -16.32 -5.87
C VAL A 22 -8.50 -17.44 -5.93
N HIS A 23 -9.72 -17.13 -6.40
CA HIS A 23 -10.82 -18.10 -6.48
C HIS A 23 -10.94 -18.79 -7.86
N GLY A 24 -9.96 -18.59 -8.76
CA GLY A 24 -9.92 -19.25 -10.05
C GLY A 24 -11.04 -18.80 -11.02
N LEU A 25 -11.54 -17.57 -10.85
CA LEU A 25 -12.55 -16.97 -11.73
C LEU A 25 -11.96 -16.34 -12.98
N VAL A 26 -10.63 -16.28 -13.05
CA VAL A 26 -9.86 -15.85 -14.23
C VAL A 26 -8.87 -16.94 -14.65
N GLU A 27 -8.62 -17.05 -15.94
CA GLU A 27 -7.73 -18.08 -16.49
C GLU A 27 -6.26 -17.79 -16.18
N THR A 28 -5.55 -18.81 -15.70
CA THR A 28 -4.10 -18.77 -15.46
C THR A 28 -3.43 -20.08 -15.89
N PRO A 29 -2.18 -20.04 -16.39
CA PRO A 29 -1.41 -21.23 -16.69
C PRO A 29 -0.73 -21.85 -15.44
N PHE A 30 -0.97 -21.30 -14.26
CA PHE A 30 -0.39 -21.70 -12.97
C PHE A 30 -1.47 -21.66 -11.88
N GLN A 31 -1.20 -22.33 -10.77
CA GLN A 31 -2.02 -22.23 -9.57
C GLN A 31 -1.55 -21.04 -8.73
N ILE A 32 -2.47 -20.27 -8.15
CA ILE A 32 -2.16 -19.22 -7.17
C ILE A 32 -2.34 -19.75 -5.76
N GLU A 33 -1.29 -19.56 -4.95
CA GLU A 33 -1.32 -19.80 -3.51
C GLU A 33 -1.31 -18.45 -2.80
N PRO A 34 -2.45 -17.95 -2.29
CA PRO A 34 -2.52 -16.65 -1.64
C PRO A 34 -1.81 -16.67 -0.29
N VAL A 35 -1.02 -15.62 -0.02
CA VAL A 35 -0.33 -15.38 1.24
C VAL A 35 -0.73 -13.99 1.75
N LEU A 36 -1.69 -13.93 2.67
CA LEU A 36 -2.22 -12.69 3.21
C LEU A 36 -1.38 -12.22 4.41
N LEU A 37 -0.67 -11.11 4.24
CA LEU A 37 0.21 -10.54 5.24
C LEU A 37 0.13 -9.01 5.23
N ASP A 38 0.46 -8.40 6.36
CA ASP A 38 0.66 -6.95 6.43
C ASP A 38 1.72 -6.48 5.43
N ILE A 39 1.56 -5.25 4.92
CA ILE A 39 2.45 -4.72 3.86
C ILE A 39 3.92 -4.65 4.30
N GLU A 40 4.19 -4.31 5.56
CA GLU A 40 5.59 -4.27 6.04
C GLU A 40 6.18 -5.67 6.17
N GLU A 41 5.37 -6.66 6.54
CA GLU A 41 5.84 -8.05 6.55
C GLU A 41 6.14 -8.57 5.13
N LEU A 42 5.32 -8.19 4.12
CA LEU A 42 5.62 -8.47 2.72
C LEU A 42 6.93 -7.78 2.27
N ASN A 43 7.13 -6.51 2.66
CA ASN A 43 8.35 -5.77 2.40
C ASN A 43 9.59 -6.47 3.00
N ARG A 44 9.48 -6.99 4.23
CA ARG A 44 10.57 -7.75 4.89
C ARG A 44 10.90 -9.04 4.15
N ARG A 45 9.89 -9.83 3.78
CA ARG A 45 10.07 -11.10 3.04
C ARG A 45 10.65 -10.91 1.65
N ALA A 46 10.41 -9.76 1.02
CA ALA A 46 11.02 -9.44 -0.26
C ALA A 46 12.55 -9.35 -0.19
N ARG A 47 13.12 -9.02 0.97
CA ARG A 47 14.58 -8.97 1.18
C ARG A 47 15.24 -10.34 1.06
N THR A 48 14.51 -11.41 1.30
CA THR A 48 14.95 -12.80 1.18
C THR A 48 14.37 -13.49 -0.05
N SER A 49 13.63 -12.77 -0.90
CA SER A 49 13.04 -13.28 -2.15
C SER A 49 12.11 -14.49 -1.94
N GLU A 50 11.34 -14.49 -0.83
CA GLU A 50 10.55 -15.66 -0.44
C GLU A 50 9.39 -15.95 -1.39
N LEU A 51 8.68 -14.91 -1.88
CA LEU A 51 7.46 -15.06 -2.65
C LEU A 51 7.73 -14.86 -4.15
N GLU A 52 7.04 -15.62 -4.98
CA GLU A 52 7.13 -15.51 -6.44
C GLU A 52 6.49 -14.20 -6.94
N LEU A 53 5.31 -13.88 -6.40
CA LEU A 53 4.59 -12.63 -6.63
C LEU A 53 4.32 -11.99 -5.27
N THR A 54 4.51 -10.68 -5.16
CA THR A 54 4.23 -9.99 -3.90
C THR A 54 3.87 -8.53 -4.12
N LYS A 55 2.96 -8.03 -3.30
CA LYS A 55 2.76 -6.58 -3.18
C LYS A 55 3.90 -5.98 -2.39
N LEU A 56 4.46 -4.89 -2.88
CA LEU A 56 5.53 -4.14 -2.22
C LEU A 56 5.19 -2.65 -2.17
N SER A 57 5.48 -2.02 -1.04
CA SER A 57 5.56 -0.57 -0.98
C SER A 57 6.63 -0.07 -1.95
N PHE A 58 6.40 1.04 -2.65
CA PHE A 58 7.45 1.60 -3.50
C PHE A 58 8.67 2.06 -2.70
N GLY A 59 8.50 2.42 -1.42
CA GLY A 59 9.61 2.64 -0.50
C GLY A 59 10.50 1.40 -0.32
N ALA A 60 9.91 0.22 -0.19
CA ALA A 60 10.63 -1.04 -0.09
C ALA A 60 11.27 -1.45 -1.44
N LEU A 61 10.56 -1.25 -2.55
CA LEU A 61 11.04 -1.58 -3.89
C LEU A 61 12.36 -0.87 -4.22
N ALA A 62 12.57 0.35 -3.71
CA ALA A 62 13.84 1.06 -3.83
C ALA A 62 15.06 0.30 -3.28
N GLY A 63 14.84 -0.63 -2.35
CA GLY A 63 15.89 -1.45 -1.70
C GLY A 63 16.01 -2.87 -2.23
N VAL A 64 15.06 -3.35 -3.04
CA VAL A 64 15.01 -4.75 -3.54
C VAL A 64 14.79 -4.84 -5.06
N GLY A 65 15.02 -3.75 -5.79
CA GLY A 65 14.76 -3.69 -7.24
C GLY A 65 15.63 -4.60 -8.11
N ASP A 66 16.70 -5.20 -7.57
CA ASP A 66 17.49 -6.26 -8.18
C ASP A 66 16.83 -7.64 -8.07
N ARG A 67 15.98 -7.83 -7.06
CA ARG A 67 15.33 -9.11 -6.72
C ARG A 67 13.91 -9.22 -7.26
N TYR A 68 13.27 -8.09 -7.49
CA TYR A 68 11.88 -8.02 -7.93
C TYR A 68 11.72 -7.00 -9.06
N ARG A 69 10.89 -7.34 -10.04
CA ARG A 69 10.47 -6.43 -11.10
C ARG A 69 9.01 -6.03 -10.89
N LEU A 70 8.71 -4.76 -11.05
CA LEU A 70 7.35 -4.24 -10.97
C LEU A 70 6.52 -4.74 -12.17
N LEU A 71 5.29 -5.19 -11.89
CA LEU A 71 4.27 -5.45 -12.89
C LEU A 71 3.40 -4.21 -13.08
N ARG A 72 2.80 -4.06 -14.26
CA ARG A 72 1.98 -2.89 -14.58
C ARG A 72 0.57 -2.92 -13.98
N SER A 73 0.10 -4.08 -13.51
CA SER A 73 -1.24 -4.29 -12.97
C SER A 73 -1.22 -4.56 -11.47
N GLY A 74 -2.30 -4.23 -10.76
CA GLY A 74 -2.49 -4.49 -9.33
C GLY A 74 -1.90 -3.42 -8.39
N ALA A 75 -1.49 -2.27 -8.93
CA ALA A 75 -0.95 -1.19 -8.11
C ALA A 75 -2.03 -0.43 -7.34
N ALA A 76 -1.63 0.11 -6.18
CA ALA A 76 -2.35 1.14 -5.44
C ALA A 76 -1.62 2.47 -5.66
N LEU A 77 -2.25 3.35 -6.44
CA LEU A 77 -1.73 4.65 -6.84
C LEU A 77 -2.92 5.55 -7.18
N GLY A 78 -2.86 6.83 -6.79
CA GLY A 78 -3.95 7.75 -7.07
C GLY A 78 -3.73 9.13 -6.45
N PHE A 79 -4.72 10.01 -6.65
CA PHE A 79 -4.79 11.32 -6.01
C PHE A 79 -5.63 11.24 -4.73
N GLY A 80 -5.29 12.08 -3.73
CA GLY A 80 -6.03 12.15 -2.48
C GLY A 80 -5.95 10.89 -1.60
N CYS A 81 -5.05 9.94 -1.90
CA CYS A 81 -4.96 8.63 -1.24
C CYS A 81 -3.72 8.47 -0.35
N GLY A 82 -2.99 9.55 -0.07
CA GLY A 82 -1.73 9.52 0.66
C GLY A 82 -1.86 9.18 2.15
N PRO A 83 -0.74 8.89 2.81
CA PRO A 83 -0.70 8.68 4.25
C PRO A 83 -0.93 9.99 5.00
N LEU A 84 -1.60 9.89 6.16
CA LEU A 84 -1.85 11.03 7.04
C LEU A 84 -0.94 11.01 8.26
N VAL A 85 -0.51 12.18 8.69
CA VAL A 85 0.02 12.38 10.04
C VAL A 85 -1.12 12.89 10.93
N VAL A 86 -1.35 12.21 12.06
CA VAL A 86 -2.41 12.54 13.02
C VAL A 86 -1.83 12.75 14.42
N ALA A 87 -2.49 13.59 15.24
CA ALA A 87 -2.12 13.86 16.60
C ALA A 87 -3.35 14.14 17.47
N ARG A 88 -3.19 14.18 18.80
CA ARG A 88 -4.26 14.51 19.76
C ARG A 88 -4.58 16.00 19.85
N GLU A 89 -3.66 16.84 19.47
CA GLU A 89 -3.76 18.30 19.58
C GLU A 89 -3.38 18.96 18.25
N PRO A 90 -3.84 20.19 17.98
CA PRO A 90 -3.44 20.90 16.77
C PRO A 90 -1.97 21.30 16.86
N ILE A 91 -1.15 20.62 16.09
CA ILE A 91 0.29 20.88 15.91
C ILE A 91 0.64 20.86 14.43
N ASP A 92 1.73 21.49 14.07
CA ASP A 92 2.30 21.39 12.74
C ASP A 92 3.16 20.12 12.56
N LEU A 93 3.55 19.84 11.32
CA LEU A 93 4.35 18.67 10.99
C LEU A 93 5.73 18.69 11.67
N ALA A 94 6.36 19.85 11.82
CA ALA A 94 7.67 19.97 12.47
C ALA A 94 7.59 19.60 13.95
N ARG A 95 6.55 20.07 14.65
CA ARG A 95 6.30 19.70 16.05
C ARG A 95 5.92 18.22 16.22
N ALA A 96 5.12 17.68 15.30
CA ALA A 96 4.80 16.26 15.28
C ALA A 96 6.09 15.42 15.09
N ALA A 97 6.90 15.80 14.11
CA ALA A 97 8.13 15.10 13.74
C ALA A 97 9.24 15.14 14.81
N ALA A 98 9.28 16.18 15.64
CA ALA A 98 10.27 16.31 16.70
C ALA A 98 10.09 15.33 17.88
N GLY A 99 8.93 14.67 18.01
CA GLY A 99 8.65 13.66 19.05
C GLY A 99 8.60 12.24 18.49
N PRO A 100 8.30 11.23 19.33
CA PRO A 100 8.09 9.88 18.84
C PRO A 100 6.86 9.81 17.94
N ILE A 101 7.03 9.29 16.72
CA ILE A 101 5.94 9.05 15.75
C ILE A 101 5.77 7.55 15.58
N ALA A 102 4.55 7.04 15.80
CA ALA A 102 4.21 5.68 15.42
C ALA A 102 4.09 5.57 13.89
N VAL A 103 4.74 4.58 13.29
CA VAL A 103 4.76 4.34 11.85
C VAL A 103 4.38 2.91 11.50
N PRO A 104 3.71 2.66 10.35
CA PRO A 104 3.20 1.34 10.01
C PRO A 104 4.26 0.34 9.53
N GLY A 105 5.50 0.80 9.40
CA GLY A 105 6.65 0.03 8.93
C GLY A 105 7.71 0.93 8.32
N LEU A 106 8.97 0.66 8.62
CA LEU A 106 10.09 1.51 8.23
C LEU A 106 10.40 1.49 6.73
N GLN A 107 9.92 0.46 6.00
CA GLN A 107 10.12 0.30 4.57
C GLN A 107 8.92 0.77 3.73
N THR A 108 7.87 1.28 4.38
CA THR A 108 6.67 1.75 3.68
C THR A 108 6.91 3.03 2.89
N THR A 109 6.13 3.24 1.84
CA THR A 109 6.09 4.52 1.11
C THR A 109 5.66 5.66 2.03
N ALA A 110 4.83 5.37 3.03
CA ALA A 110 4.43 6.34 4.03
C ALA A 110 5.63 6.95 4.78
N VAL A 111 6.54 6.11 5.25
CA VAL A 111 7.78 6.59 5.93
C VAL A 111 8.71 7.29 4.95
N LEU A 112 8.78 6.85 3.69
CA LEU A 112 9.56 7.55 2.67
C LEU A 112 9.06 8.99 2.47
N LEU A 113 7.74 9.19 2.34
CA LEU A 113 7.13 10.51 2.23
C LEU A 113 7.31 11.34 3.51
N LEU A 114 7.16 10.71 4.69
CA LEU A 114 7.40 11.41 5.95
C LEU A 114 8.82 11.96 6.04
N ARG A 115 9.83 11.17 5.67
CA ARG A 115 11.24 11.61 5.64
C ARG A 115 11.50 12.76 4.66
N ARG A 116 10.78 12.76 3.53
CA ARG A 116 10.90 13.83 2.54
C ARG A 116 10.40 15.17 3.07
N PHE A 117 9.21 15.17 3.70
CA PHE A 117 8.52 16.38 4.13
C PHE A 117 8.84 16.81 5.56
N ALA A 118 9.46 15.93 6.34
CA ALA A 118 9.92 16.20 7.70
C ALA A 118 11.38 15.75 7.87
N PRO A 119 12.36 16.51 7.36
CA PRO A 119 13.76 16.08 7.39
C PRO A 119 14.36 16.02 8.80
N ALA A 120 13.79 16.74 9.77
CA ALA A 120 14.21 16.71 11.18
C ALA A 120 13.34 15.73 11.98
N LEU A 121 13.34 14.44 11.61
CA LEU A 121 12.60 13.40 12.31
C LEU A 121 13.27 13.01 13.63
N GLY A 122 12.46 12.92 14.67
CA GLY A 122 12.80 12.26 15.93
C GLY A 122 12.72 10.74 15.84
N GLU A 123 12.31 10.12 16.94
CA GLU A 123 12.14 8.67 17.04
C GLU A 123 10.97 8.16 16.19
N LEU A 124 11.20 7.11 15.41
CA LEU A 124 10.16 6.36 14.71
C LEU A 124 9.86 5.08 15.48
N VAL A 125 8.63 4.95 15.96
CA VAL A 125 8.14 3.76 16.69
C VAL A 125 7.36 2.88 15.72
N GLU A 126 7.94 1.76 15.31
CA GLU A 126 7.25 0.85 14.40
C GLU A 126 6.13 0.09 15.12
N LEU A 127 4.91 0.22 14.63
CA LEU A 127 3.72 -0.48 15.10
C LEU A 127 2.94 -1.03 13.90
N ARG A 128 2.25 -2.17 14.09
CA ARG A 128 1.28 -2.61 13.10
C ARG A 128 0.22 -1.52 12.89
N TYR A 129 -0.17 -1.25 11.65
CA TYR A 129 -0.97 -0.08 11.26
C TYR A 129 -2.26 0.11 12.09
N ASP A 130 -2.94 -0.99 12.46
CA ASP A 130 -4.18 -0.99 13.24
C ASP A 130 -3.98 -0.60 14.73
N ARG A 131 -2.74 -0.56 15.23
CA ARG A 131 -2.40 -0.16 16.59
C ARG A 131 -2.04 1.32 16.71
N ILE A 132 -1.78 2.00 15.61
CA ILE A 132 -1.24 3.37 15.61
C ILE A 132 -2.24 4.34 16.21
N LEU A 133 -3.52 4.32 15.77
CA LEU A 133 -4.54 5.23 16.30
C LEU A 133 -4.67 5.13 17.82
N GLY A 134 -4.75 3.91 18.36
CA GLY A 134 -4.82 3.70 19.81
C GLY A 134 -3.57 4.17 20.57
N ALA A 135 -2.37 4.00 20.00
CA ALA A 135 -1.14 4.48 20.62
C ALA A 135 -1.09 6.03 20.71
N VAL A 136 -1.55 6.72 19.66
CA VAL A 136 -1.68 8.19 19.66
C VAL A 136 -2.74 8.64 20.67
N GLU A 137 -3.93 8.00 20.68
CA GLU A 137 -5.04 8.30 21.58
C GLU A 137 -4.62 8.19 23.03
N ARG A 138 -3.89 7.13 23.42
CA ARG A 138 -3.38 6.94 24.78
C ARG A 138 -2.17 7.82 25.12
N GLY A 139 -1.59 8.52 24.14
CA GLY A 139 -0.41 9.37 24.34
C GLY A 139 0.90 8.62 24.53
N GLU A 140 0.98 7.38 24.07
CA GLU A 140 2.21 6.58 24.04
C GLU A 140 3.22 7.14 23.03
N VAL A 141 2.71 7.80 22.00
CA VAL A 141 3.47 8.54 20.98
C VAL A 141 2.87 9.92 20.78
N LYS A 142 3.65 10.85 20.24
CA LYS A 142 3.21 12.23 20.01
C LYS A 142 2.29 12.34 18.78
N ALA A 143 2.60 11.59 17.73
CA ALA A 143 1.85 11.56 16.50
C ALA A 143 1.85 10.14 15.91
N GLY A 144 0.97 9.90 14.93
CA GLY A 144 0.90 8.65 14.18
C GLY A 144 0.89 8.91 12.69
N LEU A 145 1.66 8.13 11.95
CA LEU A 145 1.60 8.04 10.50
C LEU A 145 0.65 6.92 10.13
N ILE A 146 -0.52 7.24 9.62
CA ILE A 146 -1.59 6.28 9.35
C ILE A 146 -1.76 6.03 7.85
N ILE A 147 -2.13 4.80 7.55
CA ILE A 147 -2.41 4.28 6.21
C ILE A 147 -3.71 3.48 6.22
N HIS A 148 -4.12 2.97 5.08
CA HIS A 148 -5.28 2.08 4.92
C HIS A 148 -6.59 2.72 5.44
N GLU A 149 -7.46 1.91 6.04
CA GLU A 149 -8.76 2.33 6.58
C GLU A 149 -8.68 3.33 7.74
N SER A 150 -7.54 3.43 8.44
CA SER A 150 -7.32 4.41 9.50
C SER A 150 -7.51 5.85 9.03
N ARG A 151 -7.32 6.11 7.71
CA ARG A 151 -7.60 7.40 7.08
C ARG A 151 -9.06 7.84 7.23
N PHE A 152 -9.99 6.90 7.32
CA PHE A 152 -11.42 7.16 7.45
C PHE A 152 -11.91 7.16 8.90
N THR A 153 -11.13 6.60 9.83
CA THR A 153 -11.58 6.33 11.21
C THR A 153 -10.90 7.18 12.27
N TYR A 154 -9.77 7.85 11.97
CA TYR A 154 -8.98 8.60 12.96
C TYR A 154 -9.78 9.67 13.74
N ALA A 155 -10.73 10.34 13.08
CA ALA A 155 -11.57 11.35 13.72
C ALA A 155 -12.47 10.74 14.81
N GLY A 156 -12.91 9.49 14.64
CA GLY A 156 -13.66 8.73 15.65
C GLY A 156 -12.86 8.44 16.93
N HIS A 157 -11.53 8.48 16.85
CA HIS A 157 -10.61 8.40 17.99
C HIS A 157 -10.30 9.76 18.62
N GLY A 158 -11.00 10.82 18.22
CA GLY A 158 -10.73 12.18 18.70
C GLY A 158 -9.39 12.76 18.23
N LEU A 159 -8.80 12.17 17.18
CA LEU A 159 -7.52 12.62 16.63
C LEU A 159 -7.74 13.67 15.53
N LEU A 160 -6.74 14.54 15.38
CA LEU A 160 -6.72 15.62 14.40
C LEU A 160 -5.71 15.32 13.31
N ARG A 161 -6.04 15.67 12.07
CA ARG A 161 -5.10 15.64 10.93
C ARG A 161 -4.07 16.76 11.10
N VAL A 162 -2.80 16.37 11.20
CA VAL A 162 -1.66 17.31 11.16
C VAL A 162 -1.38 17.70 9.71
N CYS A 163 -1.21 16.71 8.82
CA CYS A 163 -1.09 16.92 7.38
C CYS A 163 -1.43 15.65 6.59
N ASP A 164 -1.66 15.81 5.31
CA ASP A 164 -1.71 14.75 4.31
C ASP A 164 -0.41 14.77 3.50
N LEU A 165 0.41 13.72 3.63
CA LEU A 165 1.67 13.61 2.90
C LEU A 165 1.45 13.37 1.40
N GLY A 166 0.27 12.89 1.02
CA GLY A 166 -0.11 12.77 -0.38
C GLY A 166 -0.42 14.13 -1.00
N GLU A 167 -1.18 14.99 -0.32
CA GLU A 167 -1.42 16.37 -0.75
C GLU A 167 -0.08 17.09 -0.97
N LEU A 168 0.87 16.97 -0.02
CA LEU A 168 2.20 17.59 -0.17
C LEU A 168 2.99 17.03 -1.37
N TRP A 169 2.89 15.72 -1.64
CA TRP A 169 3.50 15.10 -2.80
C TRP A 169 2.88 15.59 -4.11
N GLU A 170 1.56 15.65 -4.17
CA GLU A 170 0.80 16.09 -5.33
C GLU A 170 1.07 17.56 -5.67
N GLU A 171 1.14 18.43 -4.65
CA GLU A 171 1.49 19.84 -4.79
C GLU A 171 2.92 20.03 -5.32
N GLU A 172 3.89 19.24 -4.83
CA GLU A 172 5.29 19.35 -5.22
C GLU A 172 5.54 18.77 -6.61
N SER A 173 4.96 17.60 -6.92
CA SER A 173 5.31 16.82 -8.12
C SER A 173 4.33 17.00 -9.28
N GLY A 174 3.10 17.39 -8.99
CA GLY A 174 1.98 17.37 -9.96
C GLY A 174 1.58 15.93 -10.36
N LEU A 175 2.01 14.90 -9.63
CA LEU A 175 1.81 13.49 -9.94
C LEU A 175 0.97 12.80 -8.85
N PRO A 176 0.23 11.71 -9.20
CA PRO A 176 -0.47 10.92 -8.20
C PRO A 176 0.49 10.28 -7.20
N VAL A 177 -0.01 9.92 -6.02
CA VAL A 177 0.78 9.26 -4.97
C VAL A 177 0.96 7.78 -5.29
N PRO A 178 2.19 7.30 -5.56
CA PRO A 178 2.42 5.87 -5.71
C PRO A 178 2.63 5.23 -4.34
N LEU A 179 1.76 4.28 -3.94
CA LEU A 179 1.80 3.67 -2.62
C LEU A 179 2.47 2.30 -2.64
N ALA A 180 1.95 1.38 -3.46
CA ALA A 180 2.43 0.01 -3.57
C ALA A 180 2.11 -0.59 -4.94
N GLY A 181 2.88 -1.58 -5.39
CA GLY A 181 2.65 -2.29 -6.63
C GLY A 181 2.89 -3.79 -6.50
N ILE A 182 2.38 -4.57 -7.46
CA ILE A 182 2.67 -6.00 -7.53
C ILE A 182 3.99 -6.19 -8.24
N CYS A 183 4.84 -7.01 -7.62
CA CYS A 183 6.17 -7.32 -8.12
C CYS A 183 6.33 -8.82 -8.32
N ALA A 184 6.99 -9.19 -9.39
CA ALA A 184 7.38 -10.56 -9.70
C ALA A 184 8.85 -10.76 -9.37
N ARG A 185 9.20 -11.90 -8.75
CA ARG A 185 10.58 -12.25 -8.43
C ARG A 185 11.42 -12.33 -9.72
N SER A 186 12.63 -11.77 -9.68
CA SER A 186 13.46 -11.56 -10.88
C SER A 186 13.93 -12.84 -11.57
N ASP A 187 13.92 -13.98 -10.88
CA ASP A 187 14.26 -15.30 -11.44
C ASP A 187 13.11 -15.95 -12.24
N LEU A 188 11.89 -15.40 -12.15
CA LEU A 188 10.79 -15.85 -12.98
C LEU A 188 11.03 -15.47 -14.44
N ASN A 189 10.77 -16.41 -15.36
CA ASN A 189 10.92 -16.16 -16.76
C ASN A 189 9.89 -15.14 -17.29
N ALA A 190 10.19 -14.51 -18.44
CA ALA A 190 9.36 -13.45 -19.00
C ALA A 190 7.93 -13.91 -19.32
N ALA A 191 7.76 -15.16 -19.78
CA ALA A 191 6.43 -15.70 -20.09
C ALA A 191 5.55 -15.85 -18.85
N THR A 192 6.12 -16.32 -17.74
CA THR A 192 5.43 -16.41 -16.44
C THR A 192 5.07 -15.03 -15.91
N CYS A 193 5.99 -14.06 -15.98
CA CYS A 193 5.71 -12.68 -15.56
C CYS A 193 4.58 -12.05 -16.39
N ALA A 194 4.61 -12.20 -17.70
CA ALA A 194 3.57 -11.69 -18.59
C ALA A 194 2.21 -12.36 -18.35
N ALA A 195 2.19 -13.67 -18.06
CA ALA A 195 0.97 -14.39 -17.71
C ALA A 195 0.42 -13.93 -16.36
N ALA A 196 1.28 -13.72 -15.35
CA ALA A 196 0.89 -13.19 -14.05
C ALA A 196 0.29 -11.78 -14.15
N GLU A 197 0.91 -10.91 -14.93
CA GLU A 197 0.41 -9.55 -15.17
C GLU A 197 -0.97 -9.57 -15.82
N ARG A 198 -1.18 -10.39 -16.88
CA ARG A 198 -2.50 -10.54 -17.50
C ARG A 198 -3.55 -11.08 -16.53
N ALA A 199 -3.20 -12.06 -15.71
CA ALA A 199 -4.12 -12.65 -14.74
C ALA A 199 -4.51 -11.67 -13.63
N ILE A 200 -3.55 -10.86 -13.15
CA ILE A 200 -3.82 -9.78 -12.18
C ILE A 200 -4.73 -8.72 -12.82
N ARG A 201 -4.44 -8.28 -14.03
CA ARG A 201 -5.28 -7.34 -14.78
C ARG A 201 -6.71 -7.87 -14.91
N ALA A 202 -6.86 -9.10 -15.39
CA ALA A 202 -8.17 -9.73 -15.55
C ALA A 202 -8.94 -9.84 -14.22
N SER A 203 -8.23 -10.07 -13.10
CA SER A 203 -8.84 -10.09 -11.78
C SER A 203 -9.38 -8.72 -11.36
N VAL A 204 -8.63 -7.64 -11.61
CA VAL A 204 -9.07 -6.27 -11.31
C VAL A 204 -10.25 -5.89 -12.21
N GLU A 205 -10.19 -6.19 -13.50
CA GLU A 205 -11.30 -5.96 -14.44
C GLU A 205 -12.56 -6.74 -14.04
N TYR A 206 -12.40 -8.00 -13.61
CA TYR A 206 -13.50 -8.80 -13.07
C TYR A 206 -14.11 -8.17 -11.83
N ALA A 207 -13.29 -7.66 -10.91
CA ALA A 207 -13.76 -7.00 -9.69
C ALA A 207 -14.61 -5.77 -10.01
N PHE A 208 -14.22 -4.95 -10.99
CA PHE A 208 -15.04 -3.82 -11.46
C PHE A 208 -16.35 -4.26 -12.11
N ALA A 209 -16.33 -5.32 -12.90
CA ALA A 209 -17.52 -5.83 -13.58
C ALA A 209 -18.50 -6.53 -12.61
N HIS A 210 -17.98 -7.10 -11.51
CA HIS A 210 -18.74 -7.91 -10.55
C HIS A 210 -18.40 -7.52 -9.09
N PRO A 211 -18.65 -6.27 -8.65
CA PRO A 211 -18.17 -5.76 -7.36
C PRO A 211 -18.70 -6.56 -6.16
N GLU A 212 -19.91 -7.13 -6.27
CA GLU A 212 -20.50 -7.93 -5.19
C GLU A 212 -19.88 -9.33 -5.03
N ALA A 213 -19.17 -9.84 -6.04
CA ALA A 213 -18.60 -11.18 -6.01
C ALA A 213 -17.53 -11.35 -4.91
N SER A 214 -16.82 -10.29 -4.60
CA SER A 214 -15.76 -10.28 -3.58
C SER A 214 -16.23 -9.97 -2.16
N ARG A 215 -17.50 -9.58 -1.96
CA ARG A 215 -18.01 -9.01 -0.71
C ARG A 215 -17.72 -9.87 0.53
N ASP A 216 -18.00 -11.16 0.46
CA ASP A 216 -17.78 -12.07 1.60
C ASP A 216 -16.29 -12.29 1.86
N TYR A 217 -15.48 -12.37 0.81
CA TYR A 217 -14.03 -12.49 0.93
C TYR A 217 -13.39 -11.23 1.53
N VAL A 218 -13.80 -10.04 1.08
CA VAL A 218 -13.37 -8.76 1.68
C VAL A 218 -13.76 -8.70 3.15
N ARG A 219 -15.03 -9.01 3.48
CA ARG A 219 -15.53 -8.99 4.86
C ARG A 219 -14.78 -9.96 5.77
N ALA A 220 -14.44 -11.14 5.27
CA ALA A 220 -13.77 -12.20 6.06
C ALA A 220 -12.31 -11.83 6.38
N ASN A 221 -11.67 -10.98 5.59
CA ASN A 221 -10.25 -10.64 5.73
C ASN A 221 -9.98 -9.23 6.28
N ALA A 222 -10.92 -8.29 6.12
CA ALA A 222 -10.76 -6.92 6.56
C ALA A 222 -10.68 -6.80 8.09
N GLN A 223 -9.78 -5.93 8.58
CA GLN A 223 -9.75 -5.53 9.99
C GLN A 223 -10.90 -4.58 10.34
N GLU A 224 -11.33 -3.77 9.38
CA GLU A 224 -12.44 -2.83 9.52
C GLU A 224 -13.78 -3.55 9.35
N LEU A 225 -14.68 -3.40 10.31
CA LEU A 225 -15.99 -4.06 10.32
C LEU A 225 -17.08 -3.28 9.58
N SER A 226 -16.95 -1.94 9.49
CA SER A 226 -17.90 -1.08 8.79
C SER A 226 -17.90 -1.33 7.28
N GLU A 227 -19.06 -1.63 6.70
CA GLU A 227 -19.20 -1.81 5.25
C GLU A 227 -18.96 -0.50 4.49
N GLU A 228 -19.39 0.61 5.07
CA GLU A 228 -19.18 1.94 4.49
C GLU A 228 -17.69 2.28 4.37
N VAL A 229 -16.91 2.05 5.43
CA VAL A 229 -15.45 2.28 5.43
C VAL A 229 -14.75 1.33 4.45
N ARG A 230 -15.14 0.05 4.39
CA ARG A 230 -14.58 -0.89 3.41
C ARG A 230 -14.82 -0.44 1.97
N ARG A 231 -16.05 0.02 1.67
CA ARG A 231 -16.39 0.54 0.34
C ARG A 231 -15.59 1.80 0.01
N ALA A 232 -15.56 2.78 0.90
CA ALA A 232 -14.76 4.00 0.72
C ALA A 232 -13.27 3.69 0.50
N HIS A 233 -12.73 2.69 1.20
CA HIS A 233 -11.36 2.22 1.03
C HIS A 233 -11.15 1.64 -0.39
N ILE A 234 -12.05 0.77 -0.86
CA ILE A 234 -11.96 0.19 -2.21
C ILE A 234 -12.02 1.31 -3.26
N GLU A 235 -13.01 2.19 -3.17
CA GLU A 235 -13.21 3.31 -4.11
C GLU A 235 -12.00 4.24 -4.19
N LEU A 236 -11.28 4.46 -3.07
CA LEU A 236 -10.11 5.32 -3.04
C LEU A 236 -8.85 4.65 -3.64
N TYR A 237 -8.66 3.35 -3.41
CA TYR A 237 -7.39 2.69 -3.70
C TYR A 237 -7.41 1.77 -4.92
N VAL A 238 -8.59 1.41 -5.45
CA VAL A 238 -8.74 0.60 -6.66
C VAL A 238 -9.34 1.45 -7.78
N ASN A 239 -8.56 1.68 -8.81
CA ASN A 239 -8.90 2.58 -9.91
C ASN A 239 -8.21 2.12 -11.22
N ASP A 240 -8.27 2.93 -12.27
CA ASP A 240 -7.67 2.62 -13.58
C ASP A 240 -6.17 2.27 -13.47
N SER A 241 -5.43 2.89 -12.53
CA SER A 241 -4.02 2.55 -12.27
C SER A 241 -3.85 1.14 -11.68
N SER A 242 -4.90 0.56 -11.09
CA SER A 242 -4.89 -0.83 -10.65
C SER A 242 -5.04 -1.82 -11.81
N ILE A 243 -5.68 -1.40 -12.91
CA ILE A 243 -5.73 -2.17 -14.17
C ILE A 243 -4.38 -2.08 -14.88
N ASP A 244 -3.89 -0.84 -15.09
CA ASP A 244 -2.58 -0.57 -15.69
C ASP A 244 -2.03 0.75 -15.16
N LEU A 245 -0.76 0.77 -14.76
CA LEU A 245 -0.08 1.97 -14.27
C LEU A 245 -0.11 3.14 -15.26
N GLY A 246 -0.17 2.87 -16.55
CA GLY A 246 -0.07 3.90 -17.58
C GLY A 246 1.25 4.68 -17.51
N GLU A 247 1.41 5.65 -18.39
CA GLU A 247 2.62 6.49 -18.41
C GLU A 247 2.70 7.42 -17.19
N MET A 248 1.57 7.93 -16.73
CA MET A 248 1.53 8.82 -15.56
C MET A 248 1.92 8.08 -14.28
N GLY A 249 1.42 6.86 -14.08
CA GLY A 249 1.79 6.04 -12.92
C GLY A 249 3.26 5.66 -12.92
N LEU A 250 3.82 5.28 -14.09
CA LEU A 250 5.24 4.97 -14.22
C LEU A 250 6.11 6.19 -13.89
N ARG A 251 5.75 7.38 -14.39
CA ARG A 251 6.44 8.64 -14.07
C ARG A 251 6.37 8.97 -12.59
N ALA A 252 5.22 8.76 -11.94
CA ALA A 252 5.06 9.00 -10.51
C ALA A 252 5.98 8.09 -9.68
N ILE A 253 6.04 6.80 -10.05
CA ILE A 253 6.91 5.82 -9.39
C ILE A 253 8.38 6.18 -9.58
N GLU A 254 8.79 6.50 -10.82
CA GLU A 254 10.17 6.90 -11.11
C GLU A 254 10.59 8.14 -10.31
N SER A 255 9.73 9.17 -10.25
CA SER A 255 9.95 10.38 -9.46
C SER A 255 10.13 10.05 -7.97
N LEU A 256 9.26 9.19 -7.40
CA LEU A 256 9.35 8.77 -6.01
C LEU A 256 10.64 7.99 -5.72
N LEU A 257 11.00 7.04 -6.59
CA LEU A 257 12.21 6.23 -6.43
C LEU A 257 13.49 7.07 -6.59
N HIS A 258 13.46 8.08 -7.46
CA HIS A 258 14.57 9.06 -7.58
C HIS A 258 14.72 9.85 -6.28
N ALA A 259 13.63 10.40 -5.76
CA ALA A 259 13.63 11.12 -4.49
C ALA A 259 14.17 10.26 -3.31
N ALA A 260 13.82 8.97 -3.28
CA ALA A 260 14.30 8.03 -2.26
C ALA A 260 15.84 7.81 -2.30
N ARG A 261 16.46 7.95 -3.47
CA ARG A 261 17.93 7.80 -3.64
C ARG A 261 18.70 9.05 -3.24
N THR A 262 18.11 10.22 -3.42
CA THR A 262 18.74 11.51 -3.13
C THR A 262 18.58 11.95 -1.67
N SER A 263 17.68 11.31 -0.92
CA SER A 263 17.43 11.59 0.51
C SER A 263 18.19 10.66 1.47
N ARG A 264 19.11 9.83 0.95
CA ARG A 264 20.07 9.03 1.72
C ARG A 264 21.39 9.77 1.85
#